data_9f9d9afdd248e21f77eb9968ba7e3429
#
_entry.id   9f9d9afdd248e21f77eb9968ba7e3429
#
_cell.length_a   1.000
_cell.length_b   1.000
_cell.length_c   1.000
_cell.angle_alpha   90.00
_cell.angle_beta   90.00
_cell.angle_gamma   90.00
#
_symmetry.space_group_name_H-M   'P 1'
#
loop_
_entity.id
_entity.type
_entity.pdbx_description
1 polymer ?
#
loop_
_entity_poly.entity_id
_entity_poly.type
_entity_poly.pdbx_seq_one_letter_code
_entity_poly.pdbx_strand_id
1 'polypeptide(L)'
;MQIDFGGIGKEYAVDRTLGLLLNISNAAILVNFGGDIVCNKSPSSDSPWRIGIEDLESQEEVQQLLELTSGALATSGNTKRYLISNGIRYGHVLNPITGWPIEVAPLSITVAEGNCTRAGMLATFAMLQGENAENFLDQQEVKYWAVR
;
A
#
# COMPACT_ATOMS: atom_id res chain seq x y z
N MET A 1 -4.44 28.17 -1.24
CA MET A 1 -4.66 26.78 -0.81
C MET A 1 -4.08 25.89 -1.90
N GLN A 2 -3.27 24.91 -1.54
CA GLN A 2 -2.70 23.93 -2.47
C GLN A 2 -3.30 22.57 -2.12
N ILE A 3 -3.70 21.77 -3.13
CA ILE A 3 -4.22 20.40 -2.97
C ILE A 3 -3.21 19.47 -3.63
N ASP A 4 -2.80 18.42 -2.90
CA ASP A 4 -1.91 17.38 -3.40
C ASP A 4 -2.66 16.03 -3.36
N PHE A 5 -2.67 15.31 -4.49
CA PHE A 5 -3.26 13.98 -4.61
C PHE A 5 -2.25 12.82 -4.47
N GLY A 6 -1.02 13.12 -4.05
CA GLY A 6 0.08 12.15 -3.95
C GLY A 6 -0.22 10.93 -3.08
N GLY A 7 -1.10 11.08 -2.08
CA GLY A 7 -1.50 9.99 -1.17
C GLY A 7 -2.75 9.20 -1.59
N ILE A 8 -3.34 9.47 -2.76
CA ILE A 8 -4.58 8.78 -3.19
C ILE A 8 -4.69 8.64 -4.73
N GLY A 9 -4.00 9.50 -5.49
CA GLY A 9 -4.21 9.59 -6.93
C GLY A 9 -3.78 8.35 -7.69
N LYS A 10 -2.72 7.68 -7.25
CA LYS A 10 -2.20 6.47 -7.86
C LYS A 10 -3.17 5.29 -7.64
N GLU A 11 -3.64 5.10 -6.43
CA GLU A 11 -4.58 4.06 -6.03
C GLU A 11 -5.94 4.22 -6.74
N TYR A 12 -6.42 5.46 -6.82
CA TYR A 12 -7.62 5.78 -7.60
C TYR A 12 -7.45 5.45 -9.08
N ALA A 13 -6.28 5.76 -9.67
CA ALA A 13 -6.00 5.43 -11.06
C ALA A 13 -5.96 3.92 -11.31
N VAL A 14 -5.44 3.13 -10.36
CA VAL A 14 -5.46 1.65 -10.40
C VAL A 14 -6.89 1.13 -10.47
N ASP A 15 -7.76 1.56 -9.56
CA ASP A 15 -9.17 1.16 -9.52
C ASP A 15 -9.92 1.58 -10.80
N ARG A 16 -9.70 2.82 -11.26
CA ARG A 16 -10.31 3.32 -12.50
C ARG A 16 -9.86 2.53 -13.72
N THR A 17 -8.58 2.16 -13.78
CA THR A 17 -8.04 1.35 -14.88
C THR A 17 -8.71 -0.02 -14.94
N LEU A 18 -8.82 -0.71 -13.80
CA LEU A 18 -9.54 -1.99 -13.73
C LEU A 18 -11.00 -1.83 -14.20
N GLY A 19 -11.71 -0.81 -13.69
CA GLY A 19 -13.10 -0.55 -14.07
C GLY A 19 -13.28 -0.31 -15.58
N LEU A 20 -12.35 0.39 -16.24
CA LEU A 20 -12.37 0.59 -17.70
C LEU A 20 -12.12 -0.71 -18.46
N LEU A 21 -11.16 -1.53 -18.02
CA LEU A 21 -10.84 -2.81 -18.66
C LEU A 21 -11.98 -3.81 -18.55
N LEU A 22 -12.73 -3.82 -17.45
CA LEU A 22 -13.88 -4.69 -17.26
C LEU A 22 -15.06 -4.37 -18.19
N ASN A 23 -15.13 -3.16 -18.74
CA ASN A 23 -16.14 -2.81 -19.74
C ASN A 23 -15.88 -3.44 -21.12
N ILE A 24 -14.65 -3.89 -21.37
CA ILE A 24 -14.21 -4.40 -22.68
C ILE A 24 -13.68 -5.85 -22.61
N SER A 25 -13.54 -6.42 -21.41
CA SER A 25 -12.99 -7.76 -21.24
C SER A 25 -13.54 -8.46 -20.01
N ASN A 26 -13.86 -9.74 -20.15
CA ASN A 26 -14.21 -10.65 -19.05
C ASN A 26 -13.02 -11.49 -18.56
N ALA A 27 -11.81 -11.20 -19.01
CA ALA A 27 -10.59 -11.91 -18.58
C ALA A 27 -10.29 -11.71 -17.09
N ALA A 28 -9.42 -12.54 -16.55
CA ALA A 28 -8.74 -12.24 -15.30
C ALA A 28 -7.74 -11.11 -15.55
N ILE A 29 -7.89 -10.03 -14.81
CA ILE A 29 -7.10 -8.80 -14.98
C ILE A 29 -6.50 -8.46 -13.64
N LEU A 30 -5.21 -8.17 -13.65
CA LEU A 30 -4.49 -7.54 -12.55
C LEU A 30 -3.87 -6.24 -13.06
N VAL A 31 -4.12 -5.15 -12.35
CA VAL A 31 -3.52 -3.84 -12.58
C VAL A 31 -2.52 -3.57 -11.47
N ASN A 32 -1.31 -3.15 -11.84
CA ASN A 32 -0.24 -2.81 -10.89
C ASN A 32 0.41 -1.49 -11.30
N PHE A 33 0.30 -0.48 -10.45
CA PHE A 33 0.99 0.80 -10.61
C PHE A 33 2.01 0.98 -9.48
N GLY A 34 3.22 0.43 -9.70
CA GLY A 34 4.33 0.60 -8.76
C GLY A 34 4.07 0.03 -7.36
N GLY A 35 3.45 -1.16 -7.28
CA GLY A 35 3.16 -1.87 -6.04
C GLY A 35 1.74 -1.68 -5.50
N ASP A 36 0.97 -0.71 -6.01
CA ASP A 36 -0.48 -0.65 -5.76
C ASP A 36 -1.20 -1.50 -6.79
N ILE A 37 -1.94 -2.47 -6.31
CA ILE A 37 -2.43 -3.59 -7.10
C ILE A 37 -3.92 -3.78 -6.87
N VAL A 38 -4.66 -4.06 -7.95
CA VAL A 38 -6.04 -4.55 -7.87
C VAL A 38 -6.26 -5.67 -8.87
N CYS A 39 -7.06 -6.67 -8.54
CA CYS A 39 -7.51 -7.68 -9.48
C CYS A 39 -8.99 -8.00 -9.32
N ASN A 40 -9.64 -8.40 -10.44
CA ASN A 40 -11.05 -8.76 -10.44
C ASN A 40 -11.30 -10.22 -10.05
N LYS A 41 -10.43 -11.12 -10.47
CA LYS A 41 -10.52 -12.57 -10.22
C LYS A 41 -9.19 -13.25 -10.48
N SER A 42 -9.04 -14.48 -10.00
CA SER A 42 -7.90 -15.37 -10.29
C SER A 42 -7.77 -15.68 -11.78
N PRO A 43 -6.53 -15.90 -12.29
CA PRO A 43 -6.29 -16.35 -13.67
C PRO A 43 -6.97 -17.70 -13.97
N SER A 44 -7.03 -18.59 -12.98
CA SER A 44 -7.78 -19.86 -13.02
C SER A 44 -8.31 -20.19 -11.63
N SER A 45 -9.21 -21.20 -11.54
CA SER A 45 -9.79 -21.65 -10.27
C SER A 45 -8.74 -22.02 -9.22
N ASP A 46 -7.62 -22.57 -9.65
CA ASP A 46 -6.60 -23.16 -8.78
C ASP A 46 -5.28 -22.36 -8.74
N SER A 47 -5.26 -21.16 -9.34
CA SER A 47 -4.04 -20.35 -9.45
C SER A 47 -4.34 -18.88 -9.12
N PRO A 48 -4.23 -18.48 -7.85
CA PRO A 48 -4.31 -17.09 -7.45
C PRO A 48 -3.15 -16.27 -8.02
N TRP A 49 -3.30 -14.95 -8.05
CA TRP A 49 -2.19 -14.05 -8.30
C TRP A 49 -1.21 -14.14 -7.13
N ARG A 50 0.08 -14.29 -7.44
CA ARG A 50 1.14 -14.31 -6.42
C ARG A 50 1.84 -12.97 -6.42
N ILE A 51 1.83 -12.31 -5.28
CA ILE A 51 2.35 -10.96 -5.09
C ILE A 51 3.38 -11.01 -3.97
N GLY A 52 4.62 -10.64 -4.28
CA GLY A 52 5.69 -10.53 -3.30
C GLY A 52 5.64 -9.19 -2.57
N ILE A 53 5.73 -9.21 -1.24
CA ILE A 53 6.11 -8.04 -0.45
C ILE A 53 7.64 -8.03 -0.40
N GLU A 54 8.25 -6.93 -0.87
CA GLU A 54 9.70 -6.77 -0.89
C GLU A 54 10.27 -6.83 0.52
N ASP A 55 11.38 -7.57 0.69
CA ASP A 55 12.21 -7.45 1.86
C ASP A 55 12.94 -6.09 1.81
N LEU A 56 12.95 -5.39 2.94
CA LEU A 56 13.54 -4.07 3.04
C LEU A 56 15.04 -4.12 3.31
N GLU A 57 15.56 -5.25 3.80
CA GLU A 57 16.98 -5.46 4.09
C GLU A 57 17.73 -6.06 2.89
N SER A 58 17.09 -6.93 2.13
CA SER A 58 17.63 -7.49 0.89
C SER A 58 16.77 -7.08 -0.30
N GLN A 59 17.31 -6.24 -1.19
CA GLN A 59 16.58 -5.75 -2.38
C GLN A 59 16.22 -6.88 -3.39
N GLU A 60 16.64 -8.09 -3.15
CA GLU A 60 16.47 -9.24 -4.06
C GLU A 60 15.57 -10.34 -3.48
N GLU A 61 15.18 -10.28 -2.21
CA GLU A 61 14.36 -11.30 -1.58
C GLU A 61 12.93 -10.83 -1.33
N VAL A 62 12.00 -11.76 -1.50
CA VAL A 62 10.58 -11.56 -1.17
C VAL A 62 10.40 -11.96 0.29
N GLN A 63 10.12 -10.99 1.15
CA GLN A 63 9.87 -11.26 2.57
C GLN A 63 8.64 -12.13 2.78
N GLN A 64 7.60 -11.89 2.00
CA GLN A 64 6.36 -12.64 2.06
C GLN A 64 5.67 -12.73 0.71
N LEU A 65 5.17 -13.93 0.38
CA LEU A 65 4.36 -14.16 -0.81
C LEU A 65 2.88 -14.16 -0.41
N LEU A 66 2.11 -13.26 -1.01
CA LEU A 66 0.67 -13.17 -0.84
C LEU A 66 -0.07 -13.78 -2.01
N GLU A 67 -1.15 -14.48 -1.74
CA GLU A 67 -2.07 -15.00 -2.75
C GLU A 67 -3.33 -14.13 -2.79
N LEU A 68 -3.60 -13.53 -3.96
CA LEU A 68 -4.75 -12.66 -4.20
C LEU A 68 -5.67 -13.30 -5.24
N THR A 69 -6.89 -13.61 -4.85
CA THR A 69 -7.92 -14.14 -5.74
C THR A 69 -8.77 -13.03 -6.35
N SER A 70 -9.04 -11.98 -5.59
CA SER A 70 -9.72 -10.75 -5.98
C SER A 70 -9.46 -9.66 -4.93
N GLY A 71 -9.71 -8.40 -5.26
CA GLY A 71 -9.48 -7.27 -4.37
C GLY A 71 -8.16 -6.57 -4.67
N ALA A 72 -7.62 -5.88 -3.69
CA ALA A 72 -6.50 -4.98 -3.85
C ALA A 72 -5.47 -5.10 -2.73
N LEU A 73 -4.23 -4.71 -3.04
CA LEU A 73 -3.14 -4.48 -2.11
C LEU A 73 -2.55 -3.10 -2.40
N ALA A 74 -2.33 -2.31 -1.36
CA ALA A 74 -1.60 -1.06 -1.47
C ALA A 74 -0.61 -0.93 -0.32
N THR A 75 0.56 -0.33 -0.60
CA THR A 75 1.64 -0.20 0.36
C THR A 75 2.04 1.26 0.54
N SER A 76 2.03 1.72 1.78
CA SER A 76 2.64 2.98 2.19
C SER A 76 3.90 2.71 3.01
N GLY A 77 4.99 3.44 2.74
CA GLY A 77 6.23 3.18 3.46
C GLY A 77 7.33 4.22 3.21
N ASN A 78 8.26 4.31 4.15
CA ASN A 78 9.36 5.26 4.19
C ASN A 78 10.69 4.68 3.68
N THR A 79 10.69 3.50 3.06
CA THR A 79 11.92 2.78 2.71
C THR A 79 12.66 3.35 1.51
N LYS A 80 11.92 3.79 0.49
CA LYS A 80 12.47 4.32 -0.78
C LYS A 80 12.55 5.84 -0.81
N ARG A 81 11.85 6.55 0.09
CA ARG A 81 11.79 8.02 0.14
C ARG A 81 12.04 8.50 1.57
N TYR A 82 13.25 8.94 1.83
CA TYR A 82 13.66 9.48 3.13
C TYR A 82 14.80 10.46 2.96
N LEU A 83 15.01 11.28 3.97
CA LEU A 83 16.18 12.14 4.12
C LEU A 83 17.01 11.68 5.31
N ILE A 84 18.32 11.83 5.24
CA ILE A 84 19.21 11.65 6.39
C ILE A 84 19.80 13.00 6.76
N SER A 85 19.62 13.41 8.02
CA SER A 85 20.23 14.59 8.58
C SER A 85 20.79 14.28 9.96
N ASN A 86 22.06 14.58 10.18
CA ASN A 86 22.78 14.29 11.43
C ASN A 86 22.67 12.81 11.90
N GLY A 87 22.67 11.87 10.96
CA GLY A 87 22.55 10.44 11.25
C GLY A 87 21.12 9.98 11.55
N ILE A 88 20.13 10.87 11.55
CA ILE A 88 18.72 10.55 11.76
C ILE A 88 18.03 10.43 10.41
N ARG A 89 17.25 9.35 10.26
CA ARG A 89 16.43 9.09 9.06
C ARG A 89 15.04 9.70 9.24
N TYR A 90 14.65 10.54 8.30
CA TYR A 90 13.36 11.20 8.25
C TYR A 90 12.55 10.66 7.07
N GLY A 91 11.41 10.04 7.35
CA GLY A 91 10.47 9.58 6.34
C GLY A 91 9.81 10.74 5.60
N HIS A 92 9.23 10.44 4.44
CA HIS A 92 8.52 11.45 3.63
C HIS A 92 7.07 11.68 4.07
N VAL A 93 6.52 10.82 4.92
CA VAL A 93 5.16 10.98 5.49
C VAL A 93 5.25 11.99 6.62
N LEU A 94 4.61 13.13 6.44
CA LEU A 94 4.64 14.24 7.38
C LEU A 94 3.37 14.29 8.22
N ASN A 95 3.52 14.66 9.48
CA ASN A 95 2.41 14.97 10.36
C ASN A 95 1.75 16.27 9.88
N PRO A 96 0.46 16.27 9.52
CA PRO A 96 -0.21 17.44 8.94
C PRO A 96 -0.40 18.59 9.95
N ILE A 97 -0.26 18.31 11.24
CA ILE A 97 -0.38 19.32 12.31
C ILE A 97 0.96 20.01 12.56
N THR A 98 2.05 19.22 12.64
CA THR A 98 3.37 19.74 13.01
C THR A 98 4.24 20.08 11.81
N GLY A 99 3.97 19.48 10.63
CA GLY A 99 4.80 19.57 9.43
C GLY A 99 6.11 18.77 9.51
N TRP A 100 6.33 18.01 10.60
CA TRP A 100 7.50 17.16 10.78
C TRP A 100 7.20 15.70 10.38
N PRO A 101 8.24 14.93 10.01
CA PRO A 101 8.10 13.49 9.80
C PRO A 101 7.47 12.79 11.00
N ILE A 102 6.70 11.75 10.74
CA ILE A 102 6.10 10.94 11.81
C ILE A 102 7.20 10.18 12.55
N GLU A 103 7.23 10.34 13.87
CA GLU A 103 8.13 9.58 14.74
C GLU A 103 7.63 8.15 14.92
N VAL A 104 8.56 7.20 15.05
CA VAL A 104 8.28 5.77 15.32
C VAL A 104 7.27 5.13 14.34
N ALA A 105 7.19 5.67 13.11
CA ALA A 105 6.37 5.06 12.07
C ALA A 105 6.97 3.71 11.63
N PRO A 106 6.12 2.74 11.21
CA PRO A 106 6.60 1.56 10.52
C PRO A 106 7.42 1.92 9.27
N LEU A 107 8.33 1.04 8.87
CA LEU A 107 9.08 1.17 7.62
C LEU A 107 8.14 1.04 6.41
N SER A 108 7.20 0.10 6.49
CA SER A 108 6.13 -0.04 5.51
C SER A 108 4.89 -0.70 6.10
N ILE A 109 3.74 -0.39 5.51
CA ILE A 109 2.44 -1.03 5.78
C ILE A 109 1.80 -1.39 4.45
N THR A 110 1.48 -2.66 4.27
CA THR A 110 0.66 -3.16 3.16
C THR A 110 -0.72 -3.51 3.69
N VAL A 111 -1.78 -3.03 3.06
CA VAL A 111 -3.17 -3.33 3.42
C VAL A 111 -3.85 -4.07 2.28
N ALA A 112 -4.63 -5.10 2.63
CA ALA A 112 -5.50 -5.83 1.70
C ALA A 112 -6.95 -5.37 1.88
N GLU A 113 -7.61 -4.98 0.78
CA GLU A 113 -8.98 -4.47 0.75
C GLU A 113 -9.71 -4.80 -0.56
N GLY A 114 -11.01 -4.48 -0.60
CA GLY A 114 -11.81 -4.70 -1.81
C GLY A 114 -11.46 -3.79 -2.99
N ASN A 115 -10.82 -2.64 -2.74
CA ASN A 115 -10.33 -1.72 -3.77
C ASN A 115 -9.02 -1.05 -3.33
N CYS A 116 -8.24 -0.60 -4.29
CA CYS A 116 -6.91 -0.06 -4.08
C CYS A 116 -6.94 1.30 -3.35
N THR A 117 -7.91 2.14 -3.68
CA THR A 117 -8.09 3.45 -3.05
C THR A 117 -8.26 3.33 -1.54
N ARG A 118 -9.13 2.43 -1.06
CA ARG A 118 -9.35 2.20 0.37
C ARG A 118 -8.11 1.57 1.02
N ALA A 119 -7.49 0.60 0.37
CA ALA A 119 -6.25 -0.02 0.86
C ALA A 119 -5.15 1.03 1.10
N GLY A 120 -4.90 1.90 0.12
CA GLY A 120 -3.87 2.94 0.20
C GLY A 120 -4.19 4.03 1.22
N MET A 121 -5.47 4.43 1.34
CA MET A 121 -5.89 5.36 2.40
C MET A 121 -5.62 4.80 3.79
N LEU A 122 -5.99 3.54 4.04
CA LEU A 122 -5.77 2.89 5.34
C LEU A 122 -4.29 2.71 5.63
N ALA A 123 -3.49 2.30 4.63
CA ALA A 123 -2.05 2.19 4.79
C ALA A 123 -1.41 3.54 5.14
N THR A 124 -1.82 4.62 4.46
CA THR A 124 -1.31 5.97 4.74
C THR A 124 -1.78 6.50 6.09
N PHE A 125 -3.04 6.30 6.46
CA PHE A 125 -3.55 6.71 7.77
C PHE A 125 -2.88 5.96 8.91
N ALA A 126 -2.59 4.67 8.74
CA ALA A 126 -1.82 3.91 9.70
C ALA A 126 -0.38 4.44 9.86
N MET A 127 0.31 4.78 8.75
CA MET A 127 1.62 5.44 8.83
C MET A 127 1.58 6.73 9.66
N LEU A 128 0.49 7.51 9.56
CA LEU A 128 0.29 8.74 10.33
C LEU A 128 0.07 8.49 11.82
N GLN A 129 -0.33 7.28 12.24
CA GLN A 129 -0.47 6.92 13.66
C GLN A 129 0.87 6.59 14.35
N GLY A 130 1.97 6.47 13.60
CA GLY A 130 3.29 6.19 14.16
C GLY A 130 3.33 4.85 14.91
N GLU A 131 3.60 4.88 16.21
CA GLU A 131 3.64 3.67 17.06
C GLU A 131 2.29 2.94 17.18
N ASN A 132 1.17 3.65 16.95
CA ASN A 132 -0.19 3.10 17.06
C ASN A 132 -0.74 2.59 15.72
N ALA A 133 0.08 2.43 14.70
CA ALA A 133 -0.33 2.08 13.35
C ALA A 133 -1.10 0.75 13.29
N GLU A 134 -0.60 -0.30 13.93
CA GLU A 134 -1.22 -1.63 13.93
C GLU A 134 -2.52 -1.62 14.72
N ASN A 135 -2.55 -0.95 15.88
CA ASN A 135 -3.79 -0.81 16.68
C ASN A 135 -4.88 -0.08 15.89
N PHE A 136 -4.52 0.93 15.10
CA PHE A 136 -5.47 1.59 14.19
C PHE A 136 -6.03 0.61 13.16
N LEU A 137 -5.19 -0.22 12.53
CA LEU A 137 -5.63 -1.18 11.49
C LEU A 137 -6.45 -2.33 12.09
N ASP A 138 -6.12 -2.78 13.30
CA ASP A 138 -6.91 -3.79 14.03
C ASP A 138 -8.34 -3.28 14.28
N GLN A 139 -8.50 -1.99 14.64
CA GLN A 139 -9.81 -1.36 14.81
C GLN A 139 -10.60 -1.21 13.50
N GLN A 140 -9.92 -1.23 12.35
CA GLN A 140 -10.57 -1.21 11.03
C GLN A 140 -10.95 -2.62 10.55
N GLU A 141 -10.56 -3.68 11.28
CA GLU A 141 -10.83 -5.09 10.97
C GLU A 141 -10.32 -5.50 9.57
N VAL A 142 -9.18 -4.93 9.14
CA VAL A 142 -8.59 -5.19 7.82
C VAL A 142 -7.37 -6.11 7.93
N LYS A 143 -7.05 -6.80 6.83
CA LYS A 143 -5.83 -7.58 6.72
C LYS A 143 -4.66 -6.67 6.35
N TYR A 144 -3.57 -6.74 7.10
CA TYR A 144 -2.39 -5.93 6.84
C TYR A 144 -1.08 -6.65 7.20
N TRP A 145 0.01 -6.10 6.71
CA TRP A 145 1.38 -6.49 7.04
C TRP A 145 2.18 -5.22 7.31
N ALA A 146 2.76 -5.14 8.50
CA ALA A 146 3.61 -4.03 8.92
C ALA A 146 5.06 -4.51 9.08
N VAL A 147 6.00 -3.71 8.59
CA VAL A 147 7.44 -3.90 8.78
C VAL A 147 7.97 -2.72 9.59
N ARG A 148 8.75 -3.00 10.65
CA ARG A 148 9.36 -1.98 11.51
C ARG A 148 10.88 -2.02 11.47
#